data_a5a3bc7b797a4bef9529b2fe69f35e9a
#
_entry.id   a5a3bc7b797a4bef9529b2fe69f35e9a
#
_cell.length_a   1.000
_cell.length_b   1.000
_cell.length_c   1.000
_cell.angle_alpha   90.00
_cell.angle_beta   90.00
_cell.angle_gamma   90.00
#
_symmetry.space_group_name_H-M   'P 1'
#
loop_
_entity.id
_entity.type
_entity.pdbx_description
1 polymer ?
#
loop_
_entity_poly.entity_id
_entity_poly.type
_entity_poly.pdbx_seq_one_letter_code
_entity_poly.pdbx_strand_id
1 'polypeptide(L)'
;MTNFLTRSYILFLVTFSLVSSPQLIHGQKIEQKIIKGILYSDKAPVEIIISNGKISEIVRLEKDYKTPEIYIAPGLIDIQINGYMGVDFGNPDLDINDLHKVVKSLWKEGVTTFLPTLTSADHEKLIKCFTTLSRAFDDQDISPSIPGFHLEGPYISPVKGFRGAHLEKYIRPPDWEEFLQYQKAASNKILLVTVAPEIDGAIPFIRKCTESGIIISLGHHNGTAEIIRQATDAGARMSTHLGNGCANMINRHNNPLWPQLADSRLTPSIIVDGYHLTPEEVQVFYKVKGPDNIILVSDAVDLAGLEPGEYIKDGRKVVLTPNVVRFPAENVLAGAALPISVCVGNIMRFTQCNLGQAIDMASANPARMFNLDLGEISTGKRADLILFTIEEGKLIIQQTIVAGKVVYSRN
;
A
#
# COMPACT_ATOMS: atom_id res chain seq x y z
N MET A 1 -51.70 -24.31 -12.16
CA MET A 1 -50.96 -24.00 -13.42
C MET A 1 -49.89 -23.01 -13.04
N THR A 2 -48.71 -23.55 -12.78
CA THR A 2 -47.51 -22.88 -12.25
C THR A 2 -46.51 -22.77 -13.39
N ASN A 3 -46.23 -21.54 -13.83
CA ASN A 3 -45.20 -21.31 -14.84
C ASN A 3 -43.84 -21.11 -14.13
N PHE A 4 -42.96 -22.06 -14.30
CA PHE A 4 -41.54 -21.96 -14.00
C PHE A 4 -40.85 -21.18 -15.13
N LEU A 5 -40.32 -20.01 -14.86
CA LEU A 5 -39.40 -19.29 -15.73
C LEU A 5 -37.97 -19.73 -15.40
N THR A 6 -37.47 -20.58 -16.27
CA THR A 6 -36.04 -20.97 -16.33
C THR A 6 -35.22 -19.79 -16.83
N ARG A 7 -34.41 -19.19 -15.96
CA ARG A 7 -33.34 -18.25 -16.35
C ARG A 7 -32.17 -19.06 -16.89
N SER A 8 -31.98 -19.01 -18.18
CA SER A 8 -30.76 -19.48 -18.83
C SER A 8 -29.63 -18.52 -18.56
N TYR A 9 -28.64 -18.94 -17.78
CA TYR A 9 -27.37 -18.23 -17.66
C TYR A 9 -26.55 -18.52 -18.93
N ILE A 10 -26.39 -17.51 -19.77
CA ILE A 10 -25.43 -17.55 -20.87
C ILE A 10 -24.06 -17.31 -20.30
N LEU A 11 -23.28 -18.37 -20.20
CA LEU A 11 -21.85 -18.31 -19.82
C LEU A 11 -21.08 -17.72 -21.00
N PHE A 12 -20.76 -16.42 -20.95
CA PHE A 12 -19.83 -15.82 -21.90
C PHE A 12 -18.40 -16.23 -21.54
N LEU A 13 -17.88 -17.21 -22.27
CA LEU A 13 -16.45 -17.49 -22.30
C LEU A 13 -15.76 -16.30 -22.98
N VAL A 14 -15.18 -15.40 -22.20
CA VAL A 14 -14.31 -14.36 -22.71
C VAL A 14 -12.96 -15.01 -23.03
N THR A 15 -12.80 -15.42 -24.29
CA THR A 15 -11.50 -15.86 -24.81
C THR A 15 -10.62 -14.62 -24.99
N PHE A 16 -9.64 -14.44 -24.11
CA PHE A 16 -8.58 -13.45 -24.32
C PHE A 16 -7.74 -13.88 -25.52
N SER A 17 -7.93 -13.23 -26.65
CA SER A 17 -7.04 -13.41 -27.80
C SER A 17 -5.71 -12.73 -27.52
N LEU A 18 -4.75 -13.49 -27.01
CA LEU A 18 -3.33 -13.10 -27.00
C LEU A 18 -2.82 -13.21 -28.44
N VAL A 19 -2.81 -12.11 -29.18
CA VAL A 19 -2.17 -12.07 -30.50
C VAL A 19 -0.70 -11.73 -30.28
N SER A 20 0.16 -12.73 -30.35
CA SER A 20 1.60 -12.56 -30.40
C SER A 20 2.04 -12.47 -31.85
N SER A 21 2.43 -11.29 -32.34
CA SER A 21 3.08 -11.13 -33.64
C SER A 21 4.60 -10.96 -33.42
N PRO A 22 5.46 -11.80 -33.97
CA PRO A 22 6.91 -11.62 -33.87
C PRO A 22 7.43 -10.65 -34.92
N GLN A 23 7.98 -9.52 -34.50
CA GLN A 23 8.87 -8.71 -35.37
C GLN A 23 10.34 -9.05 -35.04
N LEU A 24 11.08 -9.41 -36.07
CA LEU A 24 12.51 -9.73 -36.00
C LEU A 24 13.34 -8.45 -36.23
N ILE A 25 14.01 -7.97 -35.17
CA ILE A 25 15.13 -7.05 -35.28
C ILE A 25 16.29 -7.67 -34.50
N HIS A 26 17.38 -8.02 -35.20
CA HIS A 26 18.63 -8.58 -34.64
C HIS A 26 18.46 -9.83 -33.76
N GLY A 27 17.90 -10.92 -34.26
CA GLY A 27 18.10 -12.28 -33.73
C GLY A 27 17.42 -12.63 -32.38
N GLN A 28 16.80 -11.68 -31.69
CA GLN A 28 15.98 -11.94 -30.49
C GLN A 28 14.50 -11.77 -30.83
N LYS A 29 13.70 -12.79 -30.55
CA LYS A 29 12.24 -12.67 -30.55
C LYS A 29 11.84 -11.70 -29.46
N ILE A 30 11.43 -10.49 -29.83
CA ILE A 30 10.81 -9.55 -28.88
C ILE A 30 9.38 -10.07 -28.65
N GLU A 31 9.13 -10.58 -27.47
CA GLU A 31 7.79 -10.96 -27.05
C GLU A 31 7.00 -9.66 -26.77
N GLN A 32 6.06 -9.35 -27.65
CA GLN A 32 5.13 -8.25 -27.46
C GLN A 32 3.81 -8.78 -26.91
N LYS A 33 3.30 -8.11 -25.89
CA LYS A 33 1.96 -8.37 -25.35
C LYS A 33 1.08 -7.14 -25.57
N ILE A 34 -0.12 -7.37 -26.09
CA ILE A 34 -1.10 -6.32 -26.36
C ILE A 34 -2.27 -6.50 -25.41
N ILE A 35 -2.66 -5.40 -24.75
CA ILE A 35 -3.78 -5.35 -23.81
C ILE A 35 -4.76 -4.29 -24.28
N LYS A 36 -6.06 -4.62 -24.36
CA LYS A 36 -7.13 -3.70 -24.77
C LYS A 36 -8.13 -3.51 -23.64
N GLY A 37 -8.59 -2.29 -23.46
CA GLY A 37 -9.59 -1.97 -22.46
C GLY A 37 -9.84 -0.46 -22.38
N ILE A 38 -10.40 -0.04 -21.26
CA ILE A 38 -10.78 1.33 -20.97
C ILE A 38 -9.72 1.93 -20.03
N LEU A 39 -9.09 3.03 -20.41
CA LEU A 39 -8.12 3.70 -19.55
C LEU A 39 -8.81 4.29 -18.31
N TYR A 40 -8.29 4.01 -17.12
CA TYR A 40 -8.88 4.41 -15.84
C TYR A 40 -9.07 5.92 -15.66
N SER A 41 -8.16 6.72 -16.24
CA SER A 41 -8.07 8.16 -15.98
C SER A 41 -9.12 8.99 -16.72
N ASP A 42 -9.41 8.65 -17.99
CA ASP A 42 -10.29 9.42 -18.87
C ASP A 42 -11.36 8.60 -19.60
N LYS A 43 -11.42 7.29 -19.29
CA LYS A 43 -12.36 6.33 -19.87
C LYS A 43 -12.23 6.17 -21.39
N ALA A 44 -11.08 6.52 -21.97
CA ALA A 44 -10.83 6.30 -23.38
C ALA A 44 -10.55 4.81 -23.66
N PRO A 45 -11.05 4.25 -24.78
CA PRO A 45 -10.64 2.93 -25.23
C PRO A 45 -9.19 2.98 -25.69
N VAL A 46 -8.37 2.04 -25.22
CA VAL A 46 -6.93 2.00 -25.48
C VAL A 46 -6.43 0.60 -25.78
N GLU A 47 -5.32 0.58 -26.51
CA GLU A 47 -4.46 -0.59 -26.66
C GLU A 47 -3.10 -0.25 -26.05
N ILE A 48 -2.61 -1.06 -25.12
CA ILE A 48 -1.32 -0.92 -24.48
C ILE A 48 -0.42 -2.03 -24.98
N ILE A 49 0.72 -1.67 -25.57
CA ILE A 49 1.73 -2.58 -26.07
C ILE A 49 2.85 -2.67 -25.05
N ILE A 50 3.13 -3.89 -24.59
CA ILE A 50 4.19 -4.19 -23.63
C ILE A 50 5.31 -4.91 -24.36
N SER A 51 6.53 -4.47 -24.15
CA SER A 51 7.75 -5.08 -24.69
C SER A 51 8.86 -5.04 -23.64
N ASN A 52 9.52 -6.16 -23.41
CA ASN A 52 10.62 -6.28 -22.44
C ASN A 52 10.24 -5.76 -21.03
N GLY A 53 9.05 -6.06 -20.57
CA GLY A 53 8.56 -5.68 -19.24
C GLY A 53 8.17 -4.21 -19.08
N LYS A 54 8.21 -3.41 -20.15
CA LYS A 54 7.86 -1.99 -20.16
C LYS A 54 6.71 -1.69 -21.11
N ILE A 55 5.99 -0.62 -20.86
CA ILE A 55 5.01 -0.06 -21.79
C ILE A 55 5.78 0.56 -22.96
N SER A 56 5.66 -0.05 -24.14
CA SER A 56 6.36 0.45 -25.34
C SER A 56 5.53 1.46 -26.12
N GLU A 57 4.19 1.28 -26.12
CA GLU A 57 3.27 2.16 -26.85
C GLU A 57 1.89 2.16 -26.17
N ILE A 58 1.18 3.27 -26.32
CA ILE A 58 -0.22 3.45 -25.91
C ILE A 58 -0.98 4.02 -27.10
N VAL A 59 -1.88 3.22 -27.67
CA VAL A 59 -2.70 3.60 -28.81
C VAL A 59 -4.11 3.93 -28.33
N ARG A 60 -4.56 5.17 -28.55
CA ARG A 60 -5.96 5.54 -28.32
C ARG A 60 -6.81 5.04 -29.48
N LEU A 61 -7.87 4.31 -29.16
CA LEU A 61 -8.80 3.76 -30.13
C LEU A 61 -9.97 4.74 -30.35
N GLU A 62 -10.69 4.59 -31.45
CA GLU A 62 -11.89 5.37 -31.73
C GLU A 62 -12.99 5.07 -30.68
N LYS A 63 -13.86 6.05 -30.38
CA LYS A 63 -14.88 5.92 -29.33
C LYS A 63 -15.91 4.83 -29.56
N ASP A 64 -16.15 4.46 -30.81
CA ASP A 64 -17.06 3.40 -31.23
C ASP A 64 -16.36 2.03 -31.30
N TYR A 65 -15.06 1.95 -31.04
CA TYR A 65 -14.35 0.70 -30.96
C TYR A 65 -14.87 -0.14 -29.79
N LYS A 66 -15.36 -1.34 -30.09
CA LYS A 66 -15.82 -2.27 -29.06
C LYS A 66 -14.65 -2.84 -28.28
N THR A 67 -14.29 -2.17 -27.19
CA THR A 67 -13.37 -2.72 -26.19
C THR A 67 -14.16 -3.58 -25.17
N PRO A 68 -13.51 -4.54 -24.52
CA PRO A 68 -14.07 -5.12 -23.30
C PRO A 68 -14.39 -4.02 -22.28
N GLU A 69 -15.47 -4.14 -21.51
CA GLU A 69 -15.81 -3.23 -20.41
C GLU A 69 -14.90 -3.52 -19.19
N ILE A 70 -13.60 -3.48 -19.43
CA ILE A 70 -12.54 -3.72 -18.45
C ILE A 70 -11.67 -2.47 -18.39
N TYR A 71 -11.54 -1.93 -17.19
CA TYR A 71 -10.61 -0.83 -16.93
C TYR A 71 -9.18 -1.34 -16.90
N ILE A 72 -8.26 -0.53 -17.42
CA ILE A 72 -6.81 -0.72 -17.28
C ILE A 72 -6.28 0.44 -16.45
N ALA A 73 -5.57 0.11 -15.37
CA ALA A 73 -4.91 1.08 -14.50
C ALA A 73 -3.49 0.63 -14.15
N PRO A 74 -2.65 1.53 -13.58
CA PRO A 74 -1.42 1.11 -12.93
C PRO A 74 -1.72 0.13 -11.80
N GLY A 75 -0.82 -0.78 -11.52
CA GLY A 75 -0.89 -1.64 -10.35
C GLY A 75 -0.86 -0.84 -9.05
N LEU A 76 -1.58 -1.31 -8.05
CA LEU A 76 -1.65 -0.65 -6.75
C LEU A 76 -0.32 -0.80 -6.00
N ILE A 77 0.05 0.24 -5.26
CA ILE A 77 1.26 0.35 -4.46
C ILE A 77 0.86 0.55 -3.00
N ASP A 78 1.15 -0.43 -2.16
CA ASP A 78 0.85 -0.37 -0.72
C ASP A 78 2.12 -0.16 0.09
N ILE A 79 2.34 1.05 0.60
CA ILE A 79 3.56 1.41 1.32
C ILE A 79 3.51 1.12 2.82
N GLN A 80 2.40 0.57 3.32
CA GLN A 80 2.25 0.15 4.71
C GLN A 80 1.34 -1.07 4.77
N ILE A 81 1.97 -2.23 4.95
CA ILE A 81 1.31 -3.54 5.10
C ILE A 81 2.16 -4.43 6.01
N ASN A 82 1.55 -4.95 7.07
CA ASN A 82 2.25 -5.71 8.12
C ASN A 82 2.23 -7.23 7.86
N GLY A 83 1.37 -7.66 6.97
CA GLY A 83 1.18 -9.06 6.59
C GLY A 83 -0.12 -9.27 5.84
N TYR A 84 -0.37 -10.50 5.34
CA TYR A 84 -1.60 -10.86 4.63
C TYR A 84 -1.76 -12.38 4.54
N MET A 85 -3.02 -12.88 4.60
CA MET A 85 -3.36 -14.31 4.40
C MET A 85 -2.54 -15.27 5.28
N GLY A 86 -2.33 -14.91 6.55
CA GLY A 86 -1.63 -15.73 7.54
C GLY A 86 -0.10 -15.57 7.54
N VAL A 87 0.45 -14.66 6.74
CA VAL A 87 1.88 -14.35 6.72
C VAL A 87 2.11 -13.02 7.45
N ASP A 88 2.78 -13.06 8.60
CA ASP A 88 3.18 -11.88 9.40
C ASP A 88 4.63 -11.51 9.09
N PHE A 89 4.89 -10.33 8.54
CA PHE A 89 6.26 -9.89 8.25
C PHE A 89 7.10 -9.72 9.52
N GLY A 90 6.47 -9.52 10.68
CA GLY A 90 7.12 -9.53 11.98
C GLY A 90 7.48 -10.93 12.53
N ASN A 91 7.25 -12.00 11.76
CA ASN A 91 7.69 -13.34 12.10
C ASN A 91 9.11 -13.60 11.54
N PRO A 92 10.14 -13.80 12.40
CA PRO A 92 11.52 -14.02 11.94
C PRO A 92 11.75 -15.40 11.27
N ASP A 93 10.80 -16.32 11.41
CA ASP A 93 10.90 -17.71 10.95
C ASP A 93 10.22 -17.95 9.59
N LEU A 94 9.85 -16.88 8.88
CA LEU A 94 9.30 -16.99 7.52
C LEU A 94 10.31 -17.63 6.58
N ASP A 95 9.79 -18.43 5.63
CA ASP A 95 10.61 -18.96 4.53
C ASP A 95 10.25 -18.29 3.19
N ILE A 96 10.94 -18.68 2.12
CA ILE A 96 10.71 -18.11 0.79
C ILE A 96 9.30 -18.48 0.27
N ASN A 97 8.73 -19.62 0.66
CA ASN A 97 7.39 -20.02 0.24
C ASN A 97 6.32 -19.14 0.90
N ASP A 98 6.54 -18.71 2.14
CA ASP A 98 5.68 -17.73 2.81
C ASP A 98 5.69 -16.40 2.05
N LEU A 99 6.87 -15.95 1.61
CA LEU A 99 6.99 -14.73 0.81
C LEU A 99 6.28 -14.87 -0.56
N HIS A 100 6.42 -16.00 -1.23
CA HIS A 100 5.65 -16.28 -2.44
C HIS A 100 4.15 -16.30 -2.18
N LYS A 101 3.71 -16.89 -1.07
CA LYS A 101 2.30 -16.97 -0.69
C LYS A 101 1.70 -15.59 -0.52
N VAL A 102 2.34 -14.72 0.25
CA VAL A 102 1.82 -13.36 0.51
C VAL A 102 1.82 -12.52 -0.75
N VAL A 103 2.91 -12.55 -1.54
CA VAL A 103 3.01 -11.79 -2.81
C VAL A 103 1.91 -12.22 -3.79
N LYS A 104 1.73 -13.53 -3.99
CA LYS A 104 0.66 -14.06 -4.87
C LYS A 104 -0.74 -13.70 -4.37
N SER A 105 -0.93 -13.63 -3.06
CA SER A 105 -2.21 -13.21 -2.48
C SER A 105 -2.47 -11.72 -2.71
N LEU A 106 -1.46 -10.87 -2.60
CA LEU A 106 -1.55 -9.45 -2.88
C LEU A 106 -1.77 -9.16 -4.38
N TRP A 107 -1.20 -9.95 -5.28
CA TRP A 107 -1.50 -9.83 -6.71
C TRP A 107 -2.97 -10.05 -7.04
N LYS A 108 -3.69 -10.90 -6.30
CA LYS A 108 -5.14 -11.09 -6.45
C LYS A 108 -5.93 -9.84 -6.09
N GLU A 109 -5.39 -9.01 -5.21
CA GLU A 109 -5.96 -7.73 -4.81
C GLU A 109 -5.49 -6.55 -5.69
N GLY A 110 -4.70 -6.83 -6.75
CA GLY A 110 -4.18 -5.81 -7.66
C GLY A 110 -2.97 -5.06 -7.14
N VAL A 111 -2.39 -5.49 -6.02
CA VAL A 111 -1.16 -4.89 -5.47
C VAL A 111 0.03 -5.44 -6.23
N THR A 112 0.68 -4.61 -7.03
CA THR A 112 1.87 -4.99 -7.80
C THR A 112 3.16 -4.66 -7.08
N THR A 113 3.10 -3.71 -6.15
CA THR A 113 4.25 -3.22 -5.40
C THR A 113 3.84 -2.92 -3.95
N PHE A 114 4.66 -3.30 -2.99
CA PHE A 114 4.39 -3.00 -1.58
C PHE A 114 5.66 -2.92 -0.76
N LEU A 115 5.59 -2.25 0.39
CA LEU A 115 6.66 -2.20 1.39
C LEU A 115 6.24 -3.08 2.58
N PRO A 116 6.81 -4.31 2.73
CA PRO A 116 6.67 -5.05 3.97
C PRO A 116 7.02 -4.17 5.15
N THR A 117 6.09 -4.06 6.12
CA THR A 117 6.20 -3.16 7.26
C THR A 117 6.52 -3.95 8.51
N LEU A 118 7.60 -3.58 9.19
CA LEU A 118 7.96 -4.11 10.50
C LEU A 118 7.58 -3.10 11.58
N THR A 119 6.78 -3.55 12.53
CA THR A 119 6.37 -2.76 13.70
C THR A 119 7.37 -2.88 14.84
N SER A 120 7.15 -2.11 15.93
CA SER A 120 8.00 -2.12 17.11
C SER A 120 8.24 -3.52 17.67
N ALA A 121 9.51 -3.93 17.74
CA ALA A 121 9.94 -5.18 18.34
C ALA A 121 11.32 -4.99 19.01
N ASP A 122 11.82 -6.04 19.67
CA ASP A 122 13.20 -6.01 20.16
C ASP A 122 14.20 -5.98 18.99
N HIS A 123 15.42 -5.53 19.31
CA HIS A 123 16.47 -5.31 18.32
C HIS A 123 16.79 -6.58 17.53
N GLU A 124 17.02 -7.70 18.22
CA GLU A 124 17.41 -8.97 17.60
C GLU A 124 16.29 -9.52 16.69
N LYS A 125 15.04 -9.35 17.10
CA LYS A 125 13.89 -9.76 16.29
C LYS A 125 13.81 -8.95 15.00
N LEU A 126 13.99 -7.62 15.06
CA LEU A 126 13.99 -6.75 13.86
C LEU A 126 15.11 -7.12 12.89
N ILE A 127 16.33 -7.38 13.40
CA ILE A 127 17.45 -7.85 12.57
C ILE A 127 17.10 -9.15 11.85
N LYS A 128 16.54 -10.13 12.55
CA LYS A 128 16.16 -11.41 11.96
C LYS A 128 15.07 -11.24 10.91
N CYS A 129 14.01 -10.45 11.22
CA CYS A 129 12.93 -10.20 10.28
C CYS A 129 13.44 -9.54 8.99
N PHE A 130 14.24 -8.46 9.08
CA PHE A 130 14.83 -7.84 7.90
C PHE A 130 15.72 -8.79 7.11
N THR A 131 16.55 -9.58 7.78
CA THR A 131 17.41 -10.58 7.12
C THR A 131 16.57 -11.62 6.38
N THR A 132 15.47 -12.08 6.98
CA THR A 132 14.56 -13.05 6.36
C THR A 132 13.85 -12.45 5.15
N LEU A 133 13.27 -11.26 5.30
CA LEU A 133 12.55 -10.58 4.23
C LEU A 133 13.46 -10.18 3.06
N SER A 134 14.73 -9.86 3.33
CA SER A 134 15.70 -9.48 2.29
C SER A 134 15.99 -10.60 1.28
N ARG A 135 15.70 -11.87 1.62
CA ARG A 135 15.78 -13.00 0.67
C ARG A 135 14.88 -12.83 -0.54
N ALA A 136 13.80 -12.04 -0.42
CA ALA A 136 12.93 -11.71 -1.54
C ALA A 136 13.67 -11.00 -2.68
N PHE A 137 14.76 -10.28 -2.41
CA PHE A 137 15.51 -9.55 -3.45
C PHE A 137 16.29 -10.47 -4.38
N ASP A 138 16.63 -11.69 -3.93
CA ASP A 138 17.33 -12.68 -4.73
C ASP A 138 16.37 -13.53 -5.57
N ASP A 139 15.06 -13.41 -5.36
CA ASP A 139 14.04 -14.16 -6.07
C ASP A 139 13.39 -13.33 -7.19
N GLN A 140 13.68 -13.68 -8.44
CA GLN A 140 13.24 -12.94 -9.62
C GLN A 140 11.72 -12.92 -9.85
N ASP A 141 10.98 -13.84 -9.23
CA ASP A 141 9.53 -13.91 -9.41
C ASP A 141 8.80 -12.92 -8.49
N ILE A 142 9.33 -12.65 -7.29
CA ILE A 142 8.68 -11.78 -6.29
C ILE A 142 9.41 -10.46 -6.05
N SER A 143 10.72 -10.38 -6.28
CA SER A 143 11.51 -9.15 -6.08
C SER A 143 10.95 -7.92 -6.81
N PRO A 144 10.34 -8.03 -8.01
CA PRO A 144 9.76 -6.85 -8.66
C PRO A 144 8.65 -6.17 -7.84
N SER A 145 8.01 -6.92 -6.92
CA SER A 145 6.91 -6.40 -6.09
C SER A 145 7.39 -5.79 -4.76
N ILE A 146 8.67 -5.97 -4.38
CA ILE A 146 9.19 -5.53 -3.08
C ILE A 146 10.39 -4.61 -3.31
N PRO A 147 10.20 -3.28 -3.50
CA PRO A 147 11.31 -2.36 -3.73
C PRO A 147 12.14 -2.09 -2.47
N GLY A 148 11.58 -2.34 -1.29
CA GLY A 148 12.19 -2.10 0.02
C GLY A 148 11.20 -2.30 1.14
N PHE A 149 11.50 -1.74 2.31
CA PHE A 149 10.79 -1.95 3.55
C PHE A 149 10.34 -0.65 4.21
N HIS A 150 9.32 -0.76 5.05
CA HIS A 150 8.88 0.25 5.99
C HIS A 150 9.20 -0.20 7.42
N LEU A 151 9.87 0.65 8.20
CA LEU A 151 10.08 0.47 9.64
C LEU A 151 9.11 1.40 10.39
N GLU A 152 8.06 0.84 10.99
CA GLU A 152 7.08 1.55 11.78
C GLU A 152 7.36 1.41 13.29
N GLY A 153 8.05 2.38 13.85
CA GLY A 153 8.68 2.25 15.15
C GLY A 153 9.99 1.45 15.07
N PRO A 154 10.67 1.18 16.17
CA PRO A 154 10.30 1.40 17.57
C PRO A 154 10.37 2.87 18.05
N TYR A 155 10.69 3.79 17.21
CA TYR A 155 10.98 5.21 17.49
C TYR A 155 9.71 6.05 17.54
N ILE A 156 8.71 5.59 18.29
CA ILE A 156 7.37 6.18 18.40
C ILE A 156 7.06 6.59 19.84
N SER A 157 5.94 7.28 20.04
CA SER A 157 5.53 7.73 21.37
C SER A 157 5.21 6.56 22.32
N PRO A 158 5.76 6.53 23.56
CA PRO A 158 5.38 5.54 24.56
C PRO A 158 4.00 5.81 25.18
N VAL A 159 3.44 6.98 24.95
CA VAL A 159 2.21 7.43 25.61
C VAL A 159 1.02 6.61 25.14
N LYS A 160 0.26 6.07 26.08
CA LYS A 160 -0.97 5.32 25.82
C LYS A 160 -1.93 6.12 24.95
N GLY A 161 -2.48 5.48 23.92
CA GLY A 161 -3.32 6.10 22.91
C GLY A 161 -2.52 6.48 21.66
N PHE A 162 -1.39 7.16 21.81
CA PHE A 162 -0.52 7.53 20.67
C PHE A 162 0.30 6.33 20.16
N ARG A 163 0.75 5.45 21.05
CA ARG A 163 1.45 4.23 20.62
C ARG A 163 0.56 3.20 19.90
N GLY A 164 -0.76 3.39 19.88
CA GLY A 164 -1.69 2.45 19.25
C GLY A 164 -1.57 1.04 19.83
N ALA A 165 -1.49 0.03 18.95
CA ALA A 165 -1.36 -1.38 19.30
C ALA A 165 0.08 -1.83 19.65
N HIS A 166 1.09 -0.95 19.44
CA HIS A 166 2.50 -1.27 19.74
C HIS A 166 2.73 -1.54 21.22
N LEU A 167 3.54 -2.55 21.51
CA LEU A 167 3.89 -2.92 22.89
C LEU A 167 4.92 -1.92 23.45
N GLU A 168 4.58 -1.26 24.56
CA GLU A 168 5.40 -0.22 25.20
C GLU A 168 6.84 -0.66 25.47
N LYS A 169 7.05 -1.91 25.86
CA LYS A 169 8.37 -2.47 26.18
C LYS A 169 9.38 -2.45 25.02
N TYR A 170 8.90 -2.28 23.78
CA TYR A 170 9.76 -2.21 22.60
C TYR A 170 10.01 -0.78 22.10
N ILE A 171 9.27 0.18 22.64
CA ILE A 171 9.40 1.59 22.24
C ILE A 171 10.64 2.20 22.89
N ARG A 172 11.42 2.92 22.10
CA ARG A 172 12.66 3.55 22.53
C ARG A 172 13.02 4.78 21.68
N PRO A 173 13.86 5.68 22.18
CA PRO A 173 14.42 6.77 21.38
C PRO A 173 15.17 6.25 20.16
N PRO A 174 15.18 7.01 19.04
CA PRO A 174 15.93 6.63 17.85
C PRO A 174 17.45 6.67 18.12
N ASP A 175 18.11 5.61 17.72
CA ASP A 175 19.56 5.48 17.72
C ASP A 175 20.06 5.24 16.30
N TRP A 176 20.99 6.06 15.83
CA TRP A 176 21.50 5.98 14.46
C TRP A 176 22.32 4.70 14.20
N GLU A 177 23.13 4.29 15.16
CA GLU A 177 23.96 3.10 15.02
C GLU A 177 23.11 1.81 15.06
N GLU A 178 22.05 1.80 15.87
CA GLU A 178 21.03 0.74 15.84
C GLU A 178 20.33 0.69 14.47
N PHE A 179 19.91 1.83 13.96
CA PHE A 179 19.24 1.92 12.66
C PHE A 179 20.14 1.46 11.50
N LEU A 180 21.42 1.77 11.52
CA LEU A 180 22.37 1.27 10.52
C LEU A 180 22.47 -0.25 10.52
N GLN A 181 22.31 -0.91 11.67
CA GLN A 181 22.27 -2.38 11.73
C GLN A 181 20.98 -2.91 11.06
N TYR A 182 19.83 -2.23 11.23
CA TYR A 182 18.60 -2.58 10.50
C TYR A 182 18.77 -2.38 9.00
N GLN A 183 19.34 -1.26 8.58
CA GLN A 183 19.62 -1.02 7.15
C GLN A 183 20.51 -2.13 6.56
N LYS A 184 21.56 -2.52 7.28
CA LYS A 184 22.43 -3.62 6.84
C LYS A 184 21.67 -4.94 6.71
N ALA A 185 20.84 -5.30 7.70
CA ALA A 185 20.02 -6.51 7.68
C ALA A 185 18.97 -6.47 6.55
N ALA A 186 18.46 -5.28 6.24
CA ALA A 186 17.52 -5.00 5.17
C ALA A 186 18.17 -4.81 3.78
N SER A 187 19.43 -5.19 3.59
CA SER A 187 20.19 -4.97 2.35
C SER A 187 20.21 -3.49 1.89
N ASN A 188 20.17 -2.55 2.83
CA ASN A 188 20.06 -1.10 2.62
C ASN A 188 18.76 -0.69 1.89
N LYS A 189 17.66 -1.40 2.16
CA LYS A 189 16.36 -1.19 1.50
C LYS A 189 15.24 -0.75 2.46
N ILE A 190 15.54 -0.24 3.65
CA ILE A 190 14.54 0.49 4.42
C ILE A 190 14.35 1.85 3.74
N LEU A 191 13.21 2.03 3.09
CA LEU A 191 12.90 3.23 2.30
C LEU A 191 12.03 4.22 3.08
N LEU A 192 11.26 3.72 4.05
CA LEU A 192 10.32 4.49 4.85
C LEU A 192 10.53 4.19 6.34
N VAL A 193 10.60 5.24 7.16
CA VAL A 193 10.64 5.11 8.62
C VAL A 193 9.57 6.00 9.25
N THR A 194 8.75 5.42 10.12
CA THR A 194 7.78 6.15 10.94
C THR A 194 8.42 6.53 12.28
N VAL A 195 8.36 7.82 12.62
CA VAL A 195 8.99 8.39 13.82
C VAL A 195 8.02 9.34 14.53
N ALA A 196 8.01 9.30 15.87
CA ALA A 196 7.41 10.35 16.69
C ALA A 196 8.40 11.51 16.87
N PRO A 197 8.08 12.72 16.40
CA PRO A 197 9.04 13.81 16.37
C PRO A 197 9.37 14.40 17.76
N GLU A 198 8.52 14.14 18.77
CA GLU A 198 8.67 14.66 20.14
C GLU A 198 9.62 13.84 21.01
N ILE A 199 10.03 12.63 20.58
CA ILE A 199 10.96 11.84 21.40
C ILE A 199 12.40 12.36 21.28
N ASP A 200 13.15 12.17 22.36
CA ASP A 200 14.54 12.62 22.42
C ASP A 200 15.38 12.04 21.28
N GLY A 201 16.15 12.89 20.62
CA GLY A 201 16.99 12.47 19.48
C GLY A 201 16.25 12.34 18.14
N ALA A 202 14.93 12.55 18.09
CA ALA A 202 14.15 12.36 16.84
C ALA A 202 14.57 13.36 15.75
N ILE A 203 14.70 14.63 16.04
CA ILE A 203 15.01 15.65 15.02
C ILE A 203 16.39 15.41 14.36
N PRO A 204 17.50 15.17 15.10
CA PRO A 204 18.78 14.76 14.49
C PRO A 204 18.69 13.46 13.68
N PHE A 205 17.94 12.48 14.17
CA PHE A 205 17.73 11.21 13.46
C PHE A 205 16.98 11.41 12.13
N ILE A 206 15.88 12.20 12.14
CA ILE A 206 15.12 12.56 10.92
C ILE A 206 16.07 13.17 9.89
N ARG A 207 16.92 14.10 10.29
CA ARG A 207 17.89 14.74 9.39
C ARG A 207 18.84 13.73 8.76
N LYS A 208 19.45 12.85 9.57
CA LYS A 208 20.36 11.80 9.07
C LYS A 208 19.68 10.85 8.09
N CYS A 209 18.45 10.41 8.39
CA CYS A 209 17.67 9.56 7.48
C CYS A 209 17.42 10.29 6.15
N THR A 210 16.98 11.54 6.20
CA THR A 210 16.68 12.33 5.00
C THR A 210 17.93 12.57 4.13
N GLU A 211 19.05 12.90 4.75
CA GLU A 211 20.35 13.05 4.07
C GLU A 211 20.81 11.73 3.42
N SER A 212 20.38 10.59 3.95
CA SER A 212 20.63 9.25 3.40
C SER A 212 19.59 8.82 2.36
N GLY A 213 18.65 9.69 1.97
CA GLY A 213 17.60 9.39 0.98
C GLY A 213 16.43 8.58 1.50
N ILE A 214 16.28 8.44 2.81
CA ILE A 214 15.19 7.70 3.44
C ILE A 214 14.01 8.65 3.69
N ILE A 215 12.82 8.22 3.32
CA ILE A 215 11.59 8.98 3.57
C ILE A 215 11.20 8.84 5.04
N ILE A 216 10.97 9.98 5.69
CA ILE A 216 10.47 10.03 7.06
C ILE A 216 8.99 10.38 7.07
N SER A 217 8.24 9.57 7.78
CA SER A 217 6.81 9.76 8.06
C SER A 217 6.59 10.00 9.56
N LEU A 218 5.80 11.00 9.90
CA LEU A 218 5.43 11.27 11.28
C LEU A 218 4.22 10.41 11.65
N GLY A 219 4.34 9.60 12.70
CA GLY A 219 3.26 8.73 13.14
C GLY A 219 3.39 8.27 14.59
N HIS A 220 2.28 7.82 15.15
CA HIS A 220 2.25 7.36 16.54
C HIS A 220 2.84 8.39 17.52
N HIS A 221 2.40 9.64 17.43
CA HIS A 221 3.03 10.76 18.12
C HIS A 221 2.03 11.76 18.74
N ASN A 222 2.51 12.49 19.74
CA ASN A 222 1.79 13.59 20.37
C ASN A 222 2.56 14.93 20.20
N GLY A 223 3.22 15.08 19.08
CA GLY A 223 4.03 16.26 18.78
C GLY A 223 3.19 17.54 18.72
N THR A 224 3.74 18.61 19.29
CA THR A 224 3.18 19.97 19.15
C THR A 224 3.40 20.50 17.74
N ALA A 225 2.69 21.59 17.37
CA ALA A 225 2.88 22.25 16.08
C ALA A 225 4.34 22.70 15.86
N GLU A 226 5.03 23.13 16.93
CA GLU A 226 6.43 23.52 16.87
C GLU A 226 7.34 22.35 16.52
N ILE A 227 7.19 21.21 17.21
CA ILE A 227 8.05 20.05 16.99
C ILE A 227 7.78 19.37 15.64
N ILE A 228 6.52 19.37 15.18
CA ILE A 228 6.15 18.88 13.85
C ILE A 228 6.80 19.75 12.77
N ARG A 229 6.81 21.08 12.93
CA ARG A 229 7.50 22.00 12.03
C ARG A 229 9.01 21.71 11.99
N GLN A 230 9.65 21.56 13.17
CA GLN A 230 11.08 21.21 13.24
C GLN A 230 11.38 19.88 12.54
N ALA A 231 10.51 18.87 12.68
CA ALA A 231 10.65 17.60 11.98
C ALA A 231 10.52 17.76 10.45
N THR A 232 9.57 18.59 10.00
CA THR A 232 9.39 18.88 8.57
C THR A 232 10.58 19.70 8.03
N ASP A 233 11.11 20.63 8.79
CA ASP A 233 12.33 21.39 8.45
C ASP A 233 13.58 20.48 8.42
N ALA A 234 13.61 19.43 9.24
CA ALA A 234 14.64 18.39 9.21
C ALA A 234 14.50 17.40 8.04
N GLY A 235 13.37 17.45 7.32
CA GLY A 235 13.16 16.67 6.09
C GLY A 235 12.04 15.65 6.13
N ALA A 236 11.23 15.57 7.19
CA ALA A 236 10.03 14.73 7.17
C ALA A 236 9.08 15.16 6.04
N ARG A 237 8.49 14.20 5.33
CA ARG A 237 7.64 14.43 4.13
C ARG A 237 6.28 13.76 4.21
N MET A 238 6.06 12.87 5.15
CA MET A 238 4.81 12.12 5.25
C MET A 238 4.22 12.15 6.66
N SER A 239 2.92 11.86 6.74
CA SER A 239 2.22 11.51 7.97
C SER A 239 1.71 10.07 7.84
N THR A 240 2.05 9.20 8.80
CA THR A 240 1.66 7.79 8.80
C THR A 240 0.19 7.66 9.21
N HIS A 241 -0.61 7.00 8.40
CA HIS A 241 -2.05 6.72 8.60
C HIS A 241 -2.76 7.82 9.42
N LEU A 242 -2.66 9.08 8.92
CA LEU A 242 -3.15 10.28 9.63
C LEU A 242 -4.55 10.07 10.21
N GLY A 243 -4.73 10.46 11.47
CA GLY A 243 -5.95 10.20 12.25
C GLY A 243 -5.89 8.93 13.09
N ASN A 244 -4.96 8.01 12.77
CA ASN A 244 -4.67 6.80 13.54
C ASN A 244 -3.36 6.94 14.32
N GLY A 245 -3.08 6.02 15.26
CA GLY A 245 -1.94 6.22 16.18
C GLY A 245 -2.07 7.51 17.00
N CYS A 246 -3.29 7.92 17.30
CA CYS A 246 -3.65 9.11 18.06
C CYS A 246 -4.58 8.71 19.22
N ALA A 247 -4.49 9.41 20.36
CA ALA A 247 -5.37 9.17 21.50
C ALA A 247 -6.80 9.64 21.17
N ASN A 248 -7.81 8.87 21.64
CA ASN A 248 -9.22 9.23 21.47
C ASN A 248 -9.58 10.58 22.15
N MET A 249 -8.83 10.96 23.19
CA MET A 249 -9.00 12.22 23.91
C MET A 249 -7.76 13.09 23.71
N ILE A 250 -7.88 14.14 22.92
CA ILE A 250 -6.82 15.11 22.63
C ILE A 250 -7.29 16.53 22.89
N ASN A 251 -6.33 17.45 23.08
CA ASN A 251 -6.67 18.86 23.17
C ASN A 251 -7.23 19.36 21.83
N ARG A 252 -8.40 20.03 21.84
CA ARG A 252 -9.09 20.48 20.63
C ARG A 252 -8.28 21.43 19.74
N HIS A 253 -7.33 22.19 20.32
CA HIS A 253 -6.52 23.18 19.61
C HIS A 253 -5.06 22.75 19.48
N ASN A 254 -4.47 22.27 20.58
CA ASN A 254 -3.09 21.83 20.60
C ASN A 254 -3.01 20.30 20.49
N ASN A 255 -3.04 19.80 19.28
CA ASN A 255 -3.00 18.37 18.97
C ASN A 255 -2.19 18.12 17.68
N PRO A 256 -1.75 16.89 17.42
CA PRO A 256 -0.90 16.60 16.27
C PRO A 256 -1.61 16.66 14.92
N LEU A 257 -2.95 16.65 14.85
CA LEU A 257 -3.67 16.55 13.58
C LEU A 257 -3.62 17.86 12.77
N TRP A 258 -3.92 18.99 13.43
CA TRP A 258 -4.00 20.29 12.76
C TRP A 258 -2.70 20.70 12.08
N PRO A 259 -1.52 20.60 12.74
CA PRO A 259 -0.25 20.97 12.11
C PRO A 259 0.09 20.10 10.89
N GLN A 260 -0.18 18.79 10.96
CA GLN A 260 0.07 17.88 9.84
C GLN A 260 -0.85 18.15 8.65
N LEU A 261 -2.12 18.49 8.92
CA LEU A 261 -3.06 18.88 7.87
C LEU A 261 -2.69 20.23 7.24
N ALA A 262 -2.25 21.18 8.05
CA ALA A 262 -1.93 22.55 7.60
C ALA A 262 -0.60 22.63 6.83
N ASP A 263 0.38 21.78 7.11
CA ASP A 263 1.68 21.84 6.44
C ASP A 263 1.60 21.13 5.05
N SER A 264 1.71 21.91 3.98
CA SER A 264 1.65 21.41 2.60
C SER A 264 2.83 20.51 2.21
N ARG A 265 3.91 20.49 3.00
CA ARG A 265 5.08 19.63 2.77
C ARG A 265 4.87 18.19 3.23
N LEU A 266 3.86 17.95 4.07
CA LEU A 266 3.51 16.63 4.58
C LEU A 266 2.40 16.01 3.73
N THR A 267 2.69 14.87 3.13
CA THR A 267 1.73 14.02 2.43
C THR A 267 1.22 12.95 3.38
N PRO A 268 -0.05 12.96 3.80
CA PRO A 268 -0.58 11.92 4.66
C PRO A 268 -0.78 10.61 3.89
N SER A 269 -0.39 9.49 4.49
CA SER A 269 -1.04 8.22 4.20
C SER A 269 -2.32 8.11 5.01
N ILE A 270 -3.35 7.47 4.47
CA ILE A 270 -4.64 7.26 5.13
C ILE A 270 -5.19 5.87 4.86
N ILE A 271 -5.84 5.29 5.88
CA ILE A 271 -6.55 4.01 5.80
C ILE A 271 -8.04 4.30 5.54
N VAL A 272 -8.53 3.98 4.36
CA VAL A 272 -9.91 4.26 3.96
C VAL A 272 -10.73 2.98 3.87
N ASP A 273 -10.58 2.11 4.85
CA ASP A 273 -11.31 0.85 4.94
C ASP A 273 -12.78 1.03 5.42
N GLY A 274 -13.12 2.23 5.94
CA GLY A 274 -14.43 2.56 6.51
C GLY A 274 -14.55 2.23 8.01
N TYR A 275 -13.47 1.85 8.67
CA TYR A 275 -13.42 1.51 10.10
C TYR A 275 -12.37 2.29 10.88
N HIS A 276 -11.24 2.64 10.23
CA HIS A 276 -10.17 3.46 10.81
C HIS A 276 -10.50 4.94 10.80
N LEU A 277 -11.13 5.42 9.74
CA LEU A 277 -11.56 6.81 9.59
C LEU A 277 -13.04 6.84 9.23
N THR A 278 -13.74 7.84 9.76
CA THR A 278 -15.12 8.13 9.33
C THR A 278 -15.12 8.77 7.93
N PRO A 279 -16.23 8.67 7.17
CA PRO A 279 -16.35 9.37 5.89
C PRO A 279 -16.09 10.88 5.97
N GLU A 280 -16.46 11.51 7.09
CA GLU A 280 -16.28 12.95 7.32
C GLU A 280 -14.79 13.31 7.49
N GLU A 281 -14.03 12.50 8.23
CA GLU A 281 -12.58 12.69 8.38
C GLU A 281 -11.87 12.57 7.04
N VAL A 282 -12.19 11.52 6.28
CA VAL A 282 -11.66 11.31 4.93
C VAL A 282 -11.99 12.51 4.00
N GLN A 283 -13.24 13.03 4.04
CA GLN A 283 -13.62 14.20 3.28
C GLN A 283 -12.83 15.45 3.66
N VAL A 284 -12.59 15.66 4.96
CA VAL A 284 -11.78 16.80 5.44
C VAL A 284 -10.36 16.68 4.95
N PHE A 285 -9.73 15.51 5.10
CA PHE A 285 -8.36 15.28 4.64
C PHE A 285 -8.23 15.48 3.13
N TYR A 286 -9.17 14.94 2.37
CA TYR A 286 -9.22 15.10 0.91
C TYR A 286 -9.37 16.57 0.49
N LYS A 287 -10.26 17.34 1.13
CA LYS A 287 -10.47 18.76 0.83
C LYS A 287 -9.28 19.63 1.16
N VAL A 288 -8.54 19.29 2.23
CA VAL A 288 -7.40 20.08 2.70
C VAL A 288 -6.14 19.78 1.88
N LYS A 289 -5.88 18.49 1.60
CA LYS A 289 -4.63 18.06 0.94
C LYS A 289 -4.76 17.96 -0.58
N GLY A 290 -5.95 17.72 -1.08
CA GLY A 290 -6.18 17.43 -2.50
C GLY A 290 -5.72 16.01 -2.89
N PRO A 291 -6.24 15.49 -4.02
CA PRO A 291 -5.96 14.13 -4.46
C PRO A 291 -4.48 13.84 -4.74
N ASP A 292 -3.71 14.85 -5.16
CA ASP A 292 -2.30 14.69 -5.52
C ASP A 292 -1.35 14.56 -4.31
N ASN A 293 -1.83 14.89 -3.11
CA ASN A 293 -1.04 14.91 -1.88
C ASN A 293 -1.62 13.97 -0.80
N ILE A 294 -2.29 12.92 -1.20
CA ILE A 294 -2.76 11.83 -0.33
C ILE A 294 -2.22 10.52 -0.88
N ILE A 295 -1.83 9.61 0.01
CA ILE A 295 -1.49 8.23 -0.32
C ILE A 295 -2.45 7.31 0.42
N LEU A 296 -3.07 6.37 -0.29
CA LEU A 296 -3.83 5.29 0.34
C LEU A 296 -2.89 4.19 0.80
N VAL A 297 -3.16 3.62 1.96
CA VAL A 297 -2.49 2.43 2.50
C VAL A 297 -3.52 1.46 3.05
N SER A 298 -3.19 0.17 3.08
CA SER A 298 -4.07 -0.79 3.75
C SER A 298 -3.85 -0.83 5.26
N ASP A 299 -2.61 -0.77 5.69
CA ASP A 299 -2.17 -1.15 7.04
C ASP A 299 -2.67 -2.56 7.42
N ALA A 300 -2.82 -3.44 6.41
CA ALA A 300 -3.32 -4.78 6.62
C ALA A 300 -2.32 -5.62 7.43
N VAL A 301 -2.87 -6.51 8.25
CA VAL A 301 -2.10 -7.45 9.06
C VAL A 301 -2.25 -8.88 8.55
N ASP A 302 -1.46 -9.79 9.08
CA ASP A 302 -1.46 -11.22 8.74
C ASP A 302 -2.84 -11.89 8.77
N LEU A 303 -3.74 -11.41 9.64
CA LEU A 303 -5.11 -11.92 9.74
C LEU A 303 -6.02 -11.47 8.59
N ALA A 304 -5.65 -10.44 7.85
CA ALA A 304 -6.43 -9.97 6.71
C ALA A 304 -6.59 -11.08 5.67
N GLY A 305 -7.83 -11.29 5.23
CA GLY A 305 -8.20 -12.34 4.28
C GLY A 305 -8.39 -13.73 4.87
N LEU A 306 -8.18 -13.94 6.17
CA LEU A 306 -8.50 -15.19 6.86
C LEU A 306 -9.98 -15.25 7.28
N GLU A 307 -10.41 -16.43 7.70
CA GLU A 307 -11.76 -16.64 8.22
C GLU A 307 -11.97 -15.85 9.54
N PRO A 308 -13.13 -15.21 9.74
CA PRO A 308 -13.45 -14.54 10.98
C PRO A 308 -13.34 -15.48 12.18
N GLY A 309 -12.80 -14.98 13.30
CA GLY A 309 -12.57 -15.81 14.49
C GLY A 309 -11.72 -15.14 15.56
N GLU A 310 -11.39 -15.93 16.57
CA GLU A 310 -10.48 -15.55 17.64
C GLU A 310 -9.09 -16.11 17.36
N TYR A 311 -8.08 -15.27 17.47
CA TYR A 311 -6.68 -15.60 17.23
C TYR A 311 -5.82 -15.12 18.41
N ILE A 312 -4.56 -15.53 18.43
CA ILE A 312 -3.56 -15.04 19.38
C ILE A 312 -2.45 -14.33 18.60
N LYS A 313 -2.15 -13.09 18.95
CA LYS A 313 -1.04 -12.31 18.40
C LYS A 313 -0.23 -11.70 19.54
N ASP A 314 1.07 -11.93 19.56
CA ASP A 314 1.98 -11.47 20.62
C ASP A 314 1.48 -11.82 22.05
N GLY A 315 0.90 -13.00 22.22
CA GLY A 315 0.33 -13.46 23.49
C GLY A 315 -0.99 -12.80 23.89
N ARG A 316 -1.56 -11.93 23.04
CA ARG A 316 -2.84 -11.25 23.26
C ARG A 316 -3.94 -11.87 22.40
N LYS A 317 -5.15 -11.97 22.98
CA LYS A 317 -6.34 -12.33 22.20
C LYS A 317 -6.67 -11.22 21.21
N VAL A 318 -6.83 -11.59 19.96
CA VAL A 318 -7.28 -10.70 18.87
C VAL A 318 -8.51 -11.30 18.21
N VAL A 319 -9.45 -10.47 17.80
CA VAL A 319 -10.68 -10.89 17.12
C VAL A 319 -10.66 -10.33 15.72
N LEU A 320 -10.80 -11.23 14.75
CA LEU A 320 -11.06 -10.92 13.35
C LEU A 320 -12.56 -11.05 13.08
N THR A 321 -13.16 -9.98 12.63
CA THR A 321 -14.47 -9.98 11.94
C THR A 321 -14.23 -9.91 10.42
N PRO A 322 -15.25 -10.03 9.56
CA PRO A 322 -15.02 -9.90 8.11
C PRO A 322 -14.28 -8.64 7.67
N ASN A 323 -14.34 -7.57 8.46
CA ASN A 323 -13.81 -6.27 8.05
C ASN A 323 -12.87 -5.61 9.06
N VAL A 324 -12.72 -6.17 10.27
CA VAL A 324 -12.01 -5.51 11.38
C VAL A 324 -11.17 -6.49 12.17
N VAL A 325 -9.93 -6.11 12.46
CA VAL A 325 -9.06 -6.77 13.45
C VAL A 325 -8.97 -5.91 14.70
N ARG A 326 -9.21 -6.49 15.89
CA ARG A 326 -9.25 -5.74 17.14
C ARG A 326 -8.65 -6.52 18.31
N PHE A 327 -7.96 -5.80 19.19
CA PHE A 327 -7.63 -6.27 20.54
C PHE A 327 -8.78 -5.90 21.51
N PRO A 328 -9.67 -6.83 21.89
CA PRO A 328 -10.86 -6.48 22.69
C PRO A 328 -10.54 -5.94 24.08
N ALA A 329 -9.49 -6.49 24.72
CA ALA A 329 -9.09 -6.08 26.08
C ALA A 329 -8.58 -4.63 26.14
N GLU A 330 -8.00 -4.14 25.04
CA GLU A 330 -7.42 -2.81 24.95
C GLU A 330 -8.37 -1.82 24.25
N ASN A 331 -9.43 -2.36 23.61
CA ASN A 331 -10.39 -1.62 22.79
C ASN A 331 -9.73 -0.78 21.69
N VAL A 332 -8.72 -1.37 21.00
CA VAL A 332 -8.01 -0.75 19.90
C VAL A 332 -8.08 -1.63 18.65
N LEU A 333 -8.02 -1.00 17.47
CA LEU A 333 -7.79 -1.71 16.22
C LEU A 333 -6.36 -2.26 16.21
N ALA A 334 -6.16 -3.38 15.53
CA ALA A 334 -4.88 -4.08 15.43
C ALA A 334 -4.41 -4.12 13.96
N GLY A 335 -4.33 -2.96 13.32
CA GLY A 335 -4.22 -2.81 11.88
C GLY A 335 -5.52 -3.17 11.15
N ALA A 336 -5.51 -3.26 9.82
CA ALA A 336 -6.68 -3.47 9.00
C ALA A 336 -6.88 -4.94 8.58
N ALA A 337 -8.14 -5.28 8.31
CA ALA A 337 -8.55 -6.58 7.77
C ALA A 337 -8.73 -6.56 6.24
N LEU A 338 -8.71 -5.39 5.61
CA LEU A 338 -9.09 -5.19 4.22
C LEU A 338 -7.92 -4.72 3.36
N PRO A 339 -7.81 -5.18 2.10
CA PRO A 339 -6.74 -4.77 1.19
C PRO A 339 -6.94 -3.33 0.68
N ILE A 340 -5.87 -2.74 0.15
CA ILE A 340 -5.88 -1.37 -0.40
C ILE A 340 -6.91 -1.17 -1.53
N SER A 341 -7.26 -2.20 -2.28
CA SER A 341 -8.28 -2.16 -3.33
C SER A 341 -9.65 -1.70 -2.79
N VAL A 342 -9.96 -2.05 -1.53
CA VAL A 342 -11.16 -1.56 -0.81
C VAL A 342 -11.03 -0.07 -0.49
N CYS A 343 -9.85 0.40 -0.09
CA CYS A 343 -9.59 1.81 0.17
C CYS A 343 -9.82 2.66 -1.09
N VAL A 344 -9.42 2.16 -2.27
CA VAL A 344 -9.68 2.82 -3.57
C VAL A 344 -11.18 2.94 -3.85
N GLY A 345 -11.97 1.90 -3.60
CA GLY A 345 -13.43 1.97 -3.75
C GLY A 345 -14.09 2.94 -2.76
N ASN A 346 -13.65 2.92 -1.51
CA ASN A 346 -14.20 3.74 -0.45
C ASN A 346 -13.86 5.23 -0.62
N ILE A 347 -12.65 5.59 -1.06
CA ILE A 347 -12.28 7.00 -1.26
C ILE A 347 -13.20 7.66 -2.31
N MET A 348 -13.52 6.95 -3.39
CA MET A 348 -14.51 7.43 -4.38
C MET A 348 -15.88 7.66 -3.74
N ARG A 349 -16.34 6.71 -2.93
CA ARG A 349 -17.65 6.78 -2.28
C ARG A 349 -17.74 7.93 -1.26
N PHE A 350 -16.67 8.14 -0.48
CA PHE A 350 -16.65 9.13 0.61
C PHE A 350 -16.41 10.55 0.11
N THR A 351 -15.58 10.75 -0.91
CA THR A 351 -15.16 12.08 -1.36
C THR A 351 -15.77 12.51 -2.70
N GLN A 352 -16.40 11.60 -3.44
CA GLN A 352 -16.88 11.82 -4.80
C GLN A 352 -15.75 12.12 -5.80
N CYS A 353 -14.50 11.75 -5.49
CA CYS A 353 -13.40 11.83 -6.45
C CYS A 353 -13.65 10.87 -7.62
N ASN A 354 -13.07 11.16 -8.78
CA ASN A 354 -13.17 10.26 -9.93
C ASN A 354 -12.23 9.05 -9.79
N LEU A 355 -12.42 8.05 -10.66
CA LEU A 355 -11.63 6.82 -10.65
C LEU A 355 -10.12 7.09 -10.83
N GLY A 356 -9.75 8.03 -11.72
CA GLY A 356 -8.37 8.42 -11.93
C GLY A 356 -7.71 8.87 -10.63
N GLN A 357 -8.32 9.85 -9.96
CA GLN A 357 -7.82 10.35 -8.68
C GLN A 357 -7.72 9.26 -7.61
N ALA A 358 -8.71 8.36 -7.51
CA ALA A 358 -8.70 7.28 -6.53
C ALA A 358 -7.56 6.27 -6.77
N ILE A 359 -7.32 5.89 -8.00
CA ILE A 359 -6.21 5.02 -8.39
C ILE A 359 -4.88 5.74 -8.18
N ASP A 360 -4.75 7.01 -8.56
CA ASP A 360 -3.50 7.76 -8.42
C ASP A 360 -3.06 7.90 -6.95
N MET A 361 -4.00 8.02 -6.01
CA MET A 361 -3.70 8.00 -4.58
C MET A 361 -3.12 6.65 -4.09
N ALA A 362 -3.31 5.56 -4.84
CA ALA A 362 -2.76 4.24 -4.53
C ALA A 362 -1.71 3.77 -5.58
N SER A 363 -1.25 4.63 -6.48
CA SER A 363 -0.29 4.26 -7.53
C SER A 363 0.68 5.39 -7.85
N ALA A 364 0.27 6.44 -8.55
CA ALA A 364 1.14 7.54 -8.98
C ALA A 364 1.70 8.34 -7.80
N ASN A 365 0.88 8.61 -6.78
CA ASN A 365 1.33 9.38 -5.61
C ASN A 365 2.42 8.65 -4.80
N PRO A 366 2.24 7.38 -4.37
CA PRO A 366 3.32 6.65 -3.71
C PRO A 366 4.52 6.46 -4.64
N ALA A 367 4.34 6.18 -5.94
CA ALA A 367 5.45 6.04 -6.88
C ALA A 367 6.29 7.32 -6.94
N ARG A 368 5.65 8.49 -7.00
CA ARG A 368 6.30 9.81 -6.99
C ARG A 368 7.04 10.05 -5.68
N MET A 369 6.43 9.71 -4.53
CA MET A 369 7.06 9.88 -3.21
C MET A 369 8.36 9.10 -3.09
N PHE A 370 8.41 7.87 -3.61
CA PHE A 370 9.56 6.97 -3.52
C PHE A 370 10.44 6.96 -4.79
N ASN A 371 10.15 7.85 -5.76
CA ASN A 371 10.86 7.92 -7.05
C ASN A 371 10.96 6.56 -7.76
N LEU A 372 9.84 5.83 -7.81
CA LEU A 372 9.75 4.53 -8.47
C LEU A 372 9.42 4.70 -9.96
N ASP A 373 10.05 3.89 -10.83
CA ASP A 373 9.80 3.90 -12.28
C ASP A 373 8.55 3.09 -12.68
N LEU A 374 7.44 3.34 -11.97
CA LEU A 374 6.16 2.66 -12.11
C LEU A 374 5.01 3.54 -11.57
N GLY A 375 3.79 3.01 -11.47
CA GLY A 375 2.62 3.70 -10.89
C GLY A 375 1.86 4.59 -11.86
N GLU A 376 2.29 4.65 -13.13
CA GLU A 376 1.64 5.40 -14.20
C GLU A 376 1.57 4.58 -15.49
N ILE A 377 0.53 4.81 -16.30
CA ILE A 377 0.45 4.28 -17.65
C ILE A 377 1.07 5.31 -18.61
N SER A 378 2.38 5.19 -18.83
CA SER A 378 3.11 6.02 -19.79
C SER A 378 4.24 5.22 -20.46
N THR A 379 4.58 5.59 -21.68
CA THR A 379 5.63 4.93 -22.47
C THR A 379 6.97 4.98 -21.74
N GLY A 380 7.67 3.84 -21.70
CA GLY A 380 8.95 3.66 -21.03
C GLY A 380 8.86 3.18 -19.59
N LYS A 381 7.73 3.36 -18.93
CA LYS A 381 7.50 2.89 -17.54
C LYS A 381 7.43 1.36 -17.47
N ARG A 382 7.78 0.80 -16.32
CA ARG A 382 7.59 -0.62 -16.03
C ARG A 382 6.11 -0.98 -16.16
N ALA A 383 5.81 -2.06 -16.87
CA ALA A 383 4.44 -2.49 -17.12
C ALA A 383 3.86 -3.25 -15.91
N ASP A 384 3.54 -2.49 -14.88
CA ASP A 384 2.79 -2.93 -13.71
C ASP A 384 1.35 -2.43 -13.88
N LEU A 385 0.45 -3.33 -14.20
CA LEU A 385 -0.92 -3.00 -14.58
C LEU A 385 -1.92 -3.89 -13.88
N ILE A 386 -3.12 -3.35 -13.67
CA ILE A 386 -4.30 -4.11 -13.28
C ILE A 386 -5.41 -3.94 -14.31
N LEU A 387 -6.10 -5.04 -14.59
CA LEU A 387 -7.33 -5.07 -15.34
C LEU A 387 -8.45 -5.40 -14.37
N PHE A 388 -9.51 -4.60 -14.36
CA PHE A 388 -10.59 -4.76 -13.37
C PHE A 388 -11.93 -4.26 -13.90
N THR A 389 -13.00 -4.75 -13.27
CA THR A 389 -14.35 -4.20 -13.37
C THR A 389 -14.72 -3.48 -12.06
N ILE A 390 -15.78 -2.68 -12.10
CA ILE A 390 -16.32 -2.05 -10.89
C ILE A 390 -17.72 -2.62 -10.65
N GLU A 391 -17.91 -3.26 -9.50
CA GLU A 391 -19.17 -3.83 -9.07
C GLU A 391 -19.53 -3.25 -7.70
N GLU A 392 -20.69 -2.58 -7.59
CA GLU A 392 -21.15 -1.92 -6.35
C GLU A 392 -20.08 -1.00 -5.71
N GLY A 393 -19.28 -0.32 -6.56
CA GLY A 393 -18.22 0.59 -6.10
C GLY A 393 -16.94 -0.11 -5.64
N LYS A 394 -16.82 -1.43 -5.81
CA LYS A 394 -15.63 -2.22 -5.49
C LYS A 394 -14.85 -2.55 -6.77
N LEU A 395 -13.54 -2.53 -6.67
CA LEU A 395 -12.66 -3.01 -7.73
C LEU A 395 -12.66 -4.54 -7.72
N ILE A 396 -13.00 -5.15 -8.85
CA ILE A 396 -12.96 -6.60 -9.03
C ILE A 396 -11.82 -6.91 -9.98
N ILE A 397 -10.68 -7.30 -9.42
CA ILE A 397 -9.45 -7.55 -10.19
C ILE A 397 -9.66 -8.77 -11.09
N GLN A 398 -9.48 -8.58 -12.38
CA GLN A 398 -9.55 -9.61 -13.40
C GLN A 398 -8.17 -10.15 -13.75
N GLN A 399 -7.17 -9.24 -13.81
CA GLN A 399 -5.80 -9.62 -14.12
C GLN A 399 -4.82 -8.64 -13.45
N THR A 400 -3.69 -9.17 -13.01
CA THR A 400 -2.56 -8.37 -12.50
C THR A 400 -1.31 -8.70 -13.30
N ILE A 401 -0.59 -7.67 -13.69
CA ILE A 401 0.64 -7.72 -14.49
C ILE A 401 1.73 -7.02 -13.71
N VAL A 402 2.87 -7.69 -13.54
CA VAL A 402 4.07 -7.16 -12.89
C VAL A 402 5.24 -7.28 -13.86
N ALA A 403 5.93 -6.20 -14.12
CA ALA A 403 7.05 -6.13 -15.06
C ALA A 403 6.71 -6.81 -16.42
N GLY A 404 5.48 -6.60 -16.91
CA GLY A 404 4.97 -7.16 -18.16
C GLY A 404 4.54 -8.63 -18.12
N LYS A 405 4.76 -9.33 -17.01
CA LYS A 405 4.30 -10.72 -16.82
C LYS A 405 2.92 -10.75 -16.18
N VAL A 406 2.00 -11.56 -16.70
CA VAL A 406 0.73 -11.85 -16.02
C VAL A 406 1.03 -12.72 -14.81
N VAL A 407 0.78 -12.19 -13.63
CA VAL A 407 1.04 -12.87 -12.34
C VAL A 407 -0.25 -13.37 -11.68
N TYR A 408 -1.39 -12.83 -12.09
CA TYR A 408 -2.70 -13.27 -11.67
C TYR A 408 -3.72 -13.09 -12.81
N SER A 409 -4.60 -14.06 -12.96
CA SER A 409 -5.83 -13.99 -13.78
C SER A 409 -6.97 -14.62 -13.00
N ARG A 410 -8.10 -13.94 -12.94
CA ARG A 410 -9.35 -14.48 -12.38
C ARG A 410 -9.91 -15.52 -13.36
N ASN A 411 -10.25 -16.70 -12.85
CA ASN A 411 -10.86 -17.81 -13.63
C ASN A 411 -12.34 -17.51 -13.92
#